data_0e74a5caae06193331c1c9ffac1298fd
#
_entry.id   0e74a5caae06193331c1c9ffac1298fd
#
_cell.length_a   1.000
_cell.length_b   1.000
_cell.length_c   1.000
_cell.angle_alpha   90.00
_cell.angle_beta   90.00
_cell.angle_gamma   90.00
#
_symmetry.space_group_name_H-M   'P 1'
#
loop_
_entity.id
_entity.type
_entity.pdbx_description
1 polymer ?
#
loop_
_entity_poly.entity_id
_entity_poly.type
_entity_poly.pdbx_seq_one_letter_code
_entity_poly.pdbx_strand_id
1 'polypeptide(L)'
;MKKIFKIAVFASLIAFASCEDSLDTEKTGLVTKGGLLTTEVMENSVISSYELLSNRLNILGNWDWARGLVFQNDYVMQDIASDDMEKKWSSDGDQPWIDEINNFSFTSENGGPNGLWAYNYDGIKRINLVMVSLLNPNVEELTGITEARKNQLLGEIYFLRSYYYFSLVTNFGDVPLLLKPVETIDEAFEVAVRVDKSIIWEQIITDLTLAKDLLPNTKYSSETEKWRVSKGAVIALLAKSNLYNKNWSAVPPLVDELAGLGFSLNTNYFQNFTAEYNDNEVVFSFDHQTNAVPRRGNGICAPLGWGFFAPSQDFLNAFEPNDPRKSLTVNVADQNINKMLGSLNGTNKGNDDAPNNKIYIRYADALLWKAEALLETGDYAGAVGLINEIRTRARNTPDAAGVVPPAGTLPNRPASTDPATIKGWLISERRVELGFENQRMLDLKRWGIAKQVMTAHGKNFQDKHMLYPIPQSERDASAGTLTQNDGY
;
A
#
# COMPACT_ATOMS: atom_id res chain seq x y z
N MET A 1 -38.09 6.45 69.20
CA MET A 1 -38.19 6.01 67.80
C MET A 1 -38.39 7.12 66.79
N LYS A 2 -39.19 8.18 67.00
CA LYS A 2 -39.39 9.27 66.04
C LYS A 2 -38.20 10.18 65.73
N LYS A 3 -37.19 10.27 66.61
CA LYS A 3 -35.98 11.10 66.38
C LYS A 3 -34.86 10.37 65.60
N ILE A 4 -34.81 9.04 65.70
CA ILE A 4 -33.82 8.22 64.96
C ILE A 4 -34.22 8.12 63.48
N PHE A 5 -35.51 8.11 63.15
CA PHE A 5 -36.02 8.05 61.78
C PHE A 5 -35.78 9.35 61.01
N LYS A 6 -35.76 10.52 61.70
CA LYS A 6 -35.45 11.80 61.05
C LYS A 6 -33.94 11.97 60.73
N ILE A 7 -33.04 11.36 61.50
CA ILE A 7 -31.60 11.40 61.26
C ILE A 7 -31.23 10.44 60.08
N ALA A 8 -31.88 9.28 59.99
CA ALA A 8 -31.69 8.32 58.91
C ALA A 8 -32.18 8.85 57.53
N VAL A 9 -33.28 9.61 57.52
CA VAL A 9 -33.80 10.22 56.25
C VAL A 9 -32.92 11.41 55.82
N PHE A 10 -32.31 12.13 56.76
CA PHE A 10 -31.39 13.24 56.41
C PHE A 10 -30.01 12.75 55.98
N ALA A 11 -29.54 11.62 56.50
CA ALA A 11 -28.32 10.96 56.07
C ALA A 11 -28.44 10.30 54.69
N SER A 12 -29.62 9.81 54.29
CA SER A 12 -29.87 9.24 52.94
C SER A 12 -30.04 10.32 51.85
N LEU A 13 -30.39 11.57 52.22
CA LEU A 13 -30.50 12.68 51.26
C LEU A 13 -29.14 13.34 50.93
N ILE A 14 -28.12 13.18 51.78
CA ILE A 14 -26.76 13.69 51.52
C ILE A 14 -25.97 12.70 50.64
N ALA A 15 -26.37 11.43 50.57
CA ALA A 15 -25.69 10.42 49.74
C ALA A 15 -26.00 10.50 48.23
N PHE A 16 -26.95 11.33 47.80
CA PHE A 16 -27.28 11.53 46.39
C PHE A 16 -26.75 12.84 45.79
N ALA A 17 -26.00 13.65 46.55
CA ALA A 17 -25.45 14.92 46.06
C ALA A 17 -23.95 14.86 45.74
N SER A 18 -23.37 13.69 45.60
CA SER A 18 -21.94 13.54 45.28
C SER A 18 -21.74 12.45 44.26
N CYS A 19 -21.85 12.77 43.01
CA CYS A 19 -21.22 12.09 41.87
C CYS A 19 -21.69 12.66 40.50
N GLU A 20 -21.70 14.01 40.36
CA GLU A 20 -21.79 14.56 39.00
C GLU A 20 -20.43 14.98 38.41
N ASP A 21 -19.43 15.24 39.24
CA ASP A 21 -18.11 15.69 38.81
C ASP A 21 -17.06 14.57 38.60
N SER A 22 -17.38 13.30 38.89
CA SER A 22 -16.41 12.20 38.73
C SER A 22 -16.59 11.35 37.48
N LEU A 23 -17.55 11.69 36.64
CA LEU A 23 -17.79 11.01 35.36
C LEU A 23 -17.17 11.70 34.12
N ASP A 24 -16.67 12.91 34.32
CA ASP A 24 -15.83 13.60 33.31
C ASP A 24 -14.31 13.33 33.55
N THR A 25 -13.95 12.07 33.74
CA THR A 25 -12.56 11.68 33.49
C THR A 25 -12.31 11.80 32.00
N GLU A 26 -11.50 12.79 31.62
CA GLU A 26 -10.91 12.81 30.29
C GLU A 26 -10.41 11.41 29.98
N LYS A 27 -10.93 10.79 28.91
CA LYS A 27 -10.50 9.46 28.50
C LYS A 27 -9.03 9.53 28.17
N THR A 28 -8.18 9.15 29.11
CA THR A 28 -6.74 9.02 28.92
C THR A 28 -6.48 8.11 27.74
N GLY A 29 -5.88 8.66 26.68
CA GLY A 29 -5.56 7.92 25.44
C GLY A 29 -6.43 8.25 24.24
N LEU A 30 -7.46 9.10 24.36
CA LEU A 30 -8.16 9.68 23.21
C LEU A 30 -7.58 11.06 22.91
N VAL A 31 -7.05 11.23 21.71
CA VAL A 31 -6.67 12.54 21.21
C VAL A 31 -7.97 13.31 20.96
N THR A 32 -8.29 14.24 21.86
CA THR A 32 -9.40 15.18 21.68
C THR A 32 -9.02 16.24 20.65
N LYS A 33 -10.00 16.89 19.99
CA LYS A 33 -9.76 18.01 19.06
C LYS A 33 -8.80 19.09 19.61
N GLY A 34 -8.78 19.31 20.93
CA GLY A 34 -7.87 20.26 21.60
C GLY A 34 -6.46 19.69 21.86
N GLY A 35 -6.30 18.37 21.88
CA GLY A 35 -5.01 17.72 22.15
C GLY A 35 -4.05 17.67 20.97
N LEU A 36 -4.50 18.03 19.75
CA LEU A 36 -3.66 18.10 18.55
C LEU A 36 -3.05 19.50 18.30
N LEU A 37 -3.08 20.38 19.30
CA LEU A 37 -2.66 21.78 19.17
C LEU A 37 -1.19 22.03 19.56
N THR A 38 -0.33 21.01 19.56
CA THR A 38 1.12 21.20 19.67
C THR A 38 1.82 20.68 18.43
N THR A 39 2.93 21.29 18.03
CA THR A 39 3.73 20.83 16.88
C THR A 39 4.13 19.36 17.02
N GLU A 40 4.57 18.94 18.22
CA GLU A 40 4.97 17.55 18.49
C GLU A 40 3.81 16.57 18.30
N VAL A 41 2.62 16.89 18.80
CA VAL A 41 1.45 16.02 18.67
C VAL A 41 1.01 15.92 17.21
N MET A 42 1.06 17.02 16.44
CA MET A 42 0.77 17.01 15.00
C MET A 42 1.78 16.16 14.24
N GLU A 43 3.08 16.31 14.50
CA GLU A 43 4.14 15.49 13.89
C GLU A 43 3.91 13.99 14.17
N ASN A 44 3.68 13.63 15.43
CA ASN A 44 3.44 12.25 15.83
C ASN A 44 2.16 11.68 15.21
N SER A 45 1.12 12.50 15.02
CA SER A 45 -0.13 12.09 14.38
C SER A 45 0.06 11.85 12.88
N VAL A 46 0.86 12.69 12.20
CA VAL A 46 1.25 12.45 10.80
C VAL A 46 2.05 11.14 10.71
N ILE A 47 3.04 10.93 11.58
CA ILE A 47 3.83 9.70 11.64
C ILE A 47 2.94 8.47 11.87
N SER A 48 1.97 8.55 12.78
CA SER A 48 0.99 7.49 13.03
C SER A 48 0.17 7.12 11.79
N SER A 49 -0.04 8.08 10.88
CA SER A 49 -0.76 7.84 9.62
C SER A 49 0.06 7.00 8.62
N TYR A 50 1.39 6.99 8.73
CA TYR A 50 2.25 6.10 7.93
C TYR A 50 2.23 4.65 8.42
N GLU A 51 2.00 4.41 9.72
CA GLU A 51 2.12 3.06 10.30
C GLU A 51 1.27 2.01 9.59
N LEU A 52 0.09 2.41 9.06
CA LEU A 52 -0.81 1.51 8.34
C LEU A 52 -0.23 1.01 7.00
N LEU A 53 0.84 1.64 6.52
CA LEU A 53 1.61 1.18 5.35
C LEU A 53 2.70 0.18 5.74
N SER A 54 3.01 0.03 7.02
CA SER A 54 4.05 -0.90 7.45
C SER A 54 3.60 -2.34 7.36
N ASN A 55 4.58 -3.25 7.27
CA ASN A 55 4.34 -4.68 7.42
C ASN A 55 4.40 -5.13 8.90
N ARG A 56 4.44 -4.21 9.87
CA ARG A 56 4.42 -4.56 11.28
C ARG A 56 3.22 -5.43 11.60
N LEU A 57 3.45 -6.52 12.31
CA LEU A 57 2.37 -7.40 12.74
C LEU A 57 1.50 -6.75 13.82
N ASN A 58 0.22 -7.03 13.77
CA ASN A 58 -0.77 -6.69 14.79
C ASN A 58 -0.95 -5.18 15.08
N ILE A 59 -0.80 -4.32 14.09
CA ILE A 59 -1.01 -2.85 14.24
C ILE A 59 -2.44 -2.53 14.64
N LEU A 60 -3.42 -3.19 14.03
CA LEU A 60 -4.84 -2.99 14.34
C LEU A 60 -5.28 -3.68 15.64
N GLY A 61 -4.37 -4.41 16.28
CA GLY A 61 -4.59 -5.06 17.57
C GLY A 61 -5.32 -6.40 17.48
N ASN A 62 -5.32 -7.12 18.61
CA ASN A 62 -6.09 -8.35 18.86
C ASN A 62 -5.64 -9.64 18.19
N TRP A 63 -4.59 -9.65 17.38
CA TRP A 63 -4.14 -10.87 16.67
C TRP A 63 -5.27 -11.61 15.95
N ASP A 64 -6.18 -10.86 15.33
CA ASP A 64 -7.34 -11.41 14.64
C ASP A 64 -6.96 -11.92 13.25
N TRP A 65 -6.53 -13.16 13.21
CA TRP A 65 -6.13 -13.85 12.00
C TRP A 65 -7.30 -14.09 11.04
N ALA A 66 -8.44 -14.49 11.59
CA ALA A 66 -9.61 -14.84 10.79
C ALA A 66 -10.14 -13.63 9.99
N ARG A 67 -10.04 -12.43 10.57
CA ARG A 67 -10.43 -11.18 9.92
C ARG A 67 -9.29 -10.52 9.13
N GLY A 68 -8.12 -11.16 9.01
CA GLY A 68 -6.99 -10.63 8.26
C GLY A 68 -6.39 -9.35 8.84
N LEU A 69 -6.46 -9.15 10.17
CA LEU A 69 -6.00 -7.91 10.82
C LEU A 69 -4.58 -8.00 11.38
N VAL A 70 -3.90 -9.14 11.23
CA VAL A 70 -2.56 -9.35 11.80
C VAL A 70 -1.47 -8.65 11.02
N PHE A 71 -1.60 -8.57 9.69
CA PHE A 71 -0.68 -7.85 8.82
C PHE A 71 -1.43 -7.21 7.66
N GLN A 72 -0.81 -6.25 7.00
CA GLN A 72 -1.38 -5.63 5.81
C GLN A 72 -1.46 -6.65 4.68
N ASN A 73 -2.66 -6.83 4.10
CA ASN A 73 -2.97 -7.95 3.22
C ASN A 73 -2.60 -7.73 1.74
N ASP A 74 -1.90 -6.66 1.39
CA ASP A 74 -1.59 -6.32 0.01
C ASP A 74 -0.86 -7.45 -0.75
N TYR A 75 0.13 -8.14 -0.13
CA TYR A 75 0.77 -9.31 -0.74
C TYR A 75 -0.20 -10.47 -1.01
N VAL A 76 -1.16 -10.68 -0.12
CA VAL A 76 -2.18 -11.71 -0.34
C VAL A 76 -3.12 -11.32 -1.47
N MET A 77 -3.60 -10.08 -1.44
CA MET A 77 -4.60 -9.58 -2.38
C MET A 77 -4.04 -9.31 -3.78
N GLN A 78 -2.71 -9.12 -3.94
CA GLN A 78 -2.11 -8.79 -5.22
C GLN A 78 -1.19 -9.88 -5.77
N ASP A 79 -0.41 -10.53 -4.92
CA ASP A 79 0.56 -11.53 -5.37
C ASP A 79 0.03 -12.96 -5.21
N ILE A 80 -0.51 -13.37 -4.04
CA ILE A 80 -1.14 -14.70 -3.88
C ILE A 80 -2.40 -14.84 -4.74
N ALA A 81 -3.17 -13.77 -4.90
CA ALA A 81 -4.31 -13.76 -5.82
C ALA A 81 -3.91 -13.89 -7.31
N SER A 82 -2.61 -13.84 -7.63
CA SER A 82 -2.10 -13.87 -9.00
C SER A 82 -1.50 -15.22 -9.41
N ASP A 83 -0.88 -15.24 -10.60
CA ASP A 83 -0.09 -16.35 -11.13
C ASP A 83 1.38 -16.32 -10.67
N ASP A 84 1.78 -15.38 -9.81
CA ASP A 84 3.17 -15.23 -9.34
C ASP A 84 3.45 -15.92 -8.01
N MET A 85 2.47 -15.95 -7.10
CA MET A 85 2.64 -16.47 -5.74
C MET A 85 1.55 -17.48 -5.38
N GLU A 86 1.85 -18.37 -4.46
CA GLU A 86 0.91 -19.32 -3.87
C GLU A 86 1.15 -19.48 -2.37
N LYS A 87 0.15 -19.98 -1.67
CA LYS A 87 0.32 -20.39 -0.28
C LYS A 87 1.04 -21.73 -0.25
N LYS A 88 2.18 -21.78 0.42
CA LYS A 88 3.07 -22.94 0.45
C LYS A 88 2.44 -24.19 1.08
N TRP A 89 1.57 -24.02 2.07
CA TRP A 89 0.94 -25.10 2.84
C TRP A 89 -0.58 -25.08 2.72
N SER A 90 -1.08 -25.03 1.49
CA SER A 90 -2.51 -24.93 1.22
C SER A 90 -3.36 -26.05 1.82
N SER A 91 -2.75 -27.21 2.15
CA SER A 91 -3.44 -28.36 2.71
C SER A 91 -3.35 -28.48 4.23
N ASP A 92 -2.68 -27.60 4.93
CA ASP A 92 -2.45 -27.68 6.39
C ASP A 92 -3.60 -27.12 7.24
N GLY A 93 -4.55 -26.42 6.60
CA GLY A 93 -5.69 -25.81 7.27
C GLY A 93 -5.37 -24.53 8.05
N ASP A 94 -4.14 -24.06 8.05
CA ASP A 94 -3.77 -22.80 8.70
C ASP A 94 -4.12 -21.62 7.80
N GLN A 95 -4.75 -20.60 8.37
CA GLN A 95 -5.21 -19.39 7.67
C GLN A 95 -5.98 -19.70 6.36
N PRO A 96 -7.12 -20.43 6.42
CA PRO A 96 -7.85 -20.89 5.23
C PRO A 96 -8.33 -19.74 4.34
N TRP A 97 -8.51 -18.52 4.89
CA TRP A 97 -8.89 -17.35 4.12
C TRP A 97 -7.85 -16.98 3.04
N ILE A 98 -6.55 -17.30 3.26
CA ILE A 98 -5.49 -17.09 2.26
C ILE A 98 -5.66 -18.10 1.11
N ASP A 99 -5.99 -19.36 1.41
CA ASP A 99 -6.27 -20.38 0.39
C ASP A 99 -7.50 -20.02 -0.44
N GLU A 100 -8.53 -19.46 0.19
CA GLU A 100 -9.72 -18.98 -0.51
C GLU A 100 -9.39 -17.86 -1.50
N ILE A 101 -8.52 -16.90 -1.13
CA ILE A 101 -8.01 -15.86 -2.04
C ILE A 101 -7.22 -16.50 -3.18
N ASN A 102 -6.28 -17.40 -2.88
CA ASN A 102 -5.47 -18.08 -3.87
C ASN A 102 -6.30 -18.87 -4.90
N ASN A 103 -7.44 -19.45 -4.47
CA ASN A 103 -8.30 -20.29 -5.31
C ASN A 103 -9.55 -19.58 -5.86
N PHE A 104 -9.77 -18.31 -5.55
CA PHE A 104 -10.98 -17.54 -5.90
C PHE A 104 -12.28 -18.21 -5.41
N SER A 105 -12.26 -18.73 -4.18
CA SER A 105 -13.43 -19.31 -3.49
C SER A 105 -13.93 -18.45 -2.33
N PHE A 106 -13.40 -17.27 -2.17
CA PHE A 106 -13.70 -16.33 -1.09
C PHE A 106 -15.10 -15.72 -1.20
N THR A 107 -15.64 -15.32 -0.05
CA THR A 107 -16.92 -14.62 0.11
C THR A 107 -16.71 -13.24 0.76
N SER A 108 -17.80 -12.52 1.04
CA SER A 108 -17.76 -11.24 1.77
C SER A 108 -17.30 -11.36 3.24
N GLU A 109 -17.19 -12.58 3.77
CA GLU A 109 -16.69 -12.85 5.13
C GLU A 109 -15.19 -13.13 5.17
N ASN A 110 -14.53 -13.23 4.02
CA ASN A 110 -13.11 -13.55 3.94
C ASN A 110 -12.23 -12.46 4.58
N GLY A 111 -11.21 -12.88 5.32
CA GLY A 111 -10.27 -12.01 6.03
C GLY A 111 -9.43 -11.11 5.13
N GLY A 112 -9.15 -11.50 3.88
CA GLY A 112 -8.36 -10.72 2.94
C GLY A 112 -8.98 -9.36 2.62
N PRO A 113 -10.19 -9.31 2.00
CA PRO A 113 -10.91 -8.06 1.77
C PRO A 113 -11.18 -7.27 3.05
N ASN A 114 -11.56 -7.97 4.15
CA ASN A 114 -11.83 -7.31 5.41
C ASN A 114 -10.60 -6.58 5.97
N GLY A 115 -9.46 -7.24 6.03
CA GLY A 115 -8.22 -6.61 6.51
C GLY A 115 -7.78 -5.46 5.61
N LEU A 116 -7.80 -5.64 4.27
CA LEU A 116 -7.44 -4.57 3.34
C LEU A 116 -8.33 -3.33 3.52
N TRP A 117 -9.63 -3.51 3.68
CA TRP A 117 -10.58 -2.44 3.97
C TRP A 117 -10.26 -1.73 5.28
N ALA A 118 -10.11 -2.49 6.36
CA ALA A 118 -9.87 -1.96 7.70
C ALA A 118 -8.56 -1.13 7.78
N TYR A 119 -7.45 -1.64 7.22
CA TYR A 119 -6.18 -0.92 7.19
C TYR A 119 -6.29 0.42 6.45
N ASN A 120 -6.95 0.45 5.29
CA ASN A 120 -7.06 1.69 4.51
C ASN A 120 -7.99 2.71 5.19
N TYR A 121 -9.14 2.29 5.72
CA TYR A 121 -10.05 3.23 6.38
C TYR A 121 -9.55 3.70 7.74
N ASP A 122 -8.79 2.89 8.50
CA ASP A 122 -8.13 3.38 9.71
C ASP A 122 -7.06 4.44 9.36
N GLY A 123 -6.32 4.25 8.27
CA GLY A 123 -5.42 5.26 7.73
C GLY A 123 -6.15 6.57 7.39
N ILE A 124 -7.24 6.52 6.63
CA ILE A 124 -8.07 7.69 6.28
C ILE A 124 -8.62 8.38 7.53
N LYS A 125 -9.07 7.61 8.53
CA LYS A 125 -9.55 8.14 9.80
C LYS A 125 -8.46 8.95 10.53
N ARG A 126 -7.25 8.40 10.65
CA ARG A 126 -6.11 9.10 11.29
C ARG A 126 -5.76 10.38 10.55
N ILE A 127 -5.72 10.34 9.23
CA ILE A 127 -5.46 11.47 8.35
C ILE A 127 -6.51 12.58 8.56
N ASN A 128 -7.79 12.24 8.54
CA ASN A 128 -8.85 13.22 8.68
C ASN A 128 -8.80 13.94 10.04
N LEU A 129 -8.41 13.23 11.12
CA LEU A 129 -8.20 13.85 12.44
C LEU A 129 -7.04 14.87 12.40
N VAL A 130 -5.92 14.52 11.80
CA VAL A 130 -4.75 15.42 11.69
C VAL A 130 -5.07 16.63 10.80
N MET A 131 -5.81 16.45 9.72
CA MET A 131 -6.20 17.54 8.81
C MET A 131 -7.00 18.64 9.50
N VAL A 132 -7.88 18.30 10.46
CA VAL A 132 -8.62 19.30 11.23
C VAL A 132 -7.67 20.27 11.94
N SER A 133 -6.57 19.76 12.50
CA SER A 133 -5.59 20.59 13.19
C SER A 133 -4.70 21.37 12.24
N LEU A 134 -4.18 20.74 11.21
CA LEU A 134 -3.30 21.38 10.22
C LEU A 134 -4.01 22.45 9.40
N LEU A 135 -5.31 22.30 9.15
CA LEU A 135 -6.13 23.27 8.41
C LEU A 135 -6.75 24.36 9.32
N ASN A 136 -6.50 24.31 10.63
CA ASN A 136 -6.94 25.37 11.53
C ASN A 136 -6.25 26.70 11.13
N PRO A 137 -6.98 27.79 10.84
CA PRO A 137 -6.40 29.05 10.41
C PRO A 137 -5.43 29.67 11.43
N ASN A 138 -5.57 29.30 12.71
CA ASN A 138 -4.72 29.81 13.82
C ASN A 138 -3.62 28.82 14.20
N VAL A 139 -3.39 27.74 13.47
CA VAL A 139 -2.47 26.66 13.87
C VAL A 139 -1.05 27.17 14.11
N GLU A 140 -0.57 28.10 13.30
CA GLU A 140 0.79 28.67 13.44
C GLU A 140 0.92 29.48 14.74
N GLU A 141 -0.09 30.31 15.06
CA GLU A 141 -0.13 31.08 16.32
C GLU A 141 -0.24 30.15 17.55
N LEU A 142 -1.09 29.13 17.47
CA LEU A 142 -1.38 28.23 18.59
C LEU A 142 -0.21 27.29 18.90
N THR A 143 0.57 26.91 17.90
CA THR A 143 1.56 25.82 18.04
C THR A 143 2.99 26.28 17.79
N GLY A 144 3.21 27.40 17.14
CA GLY A 144 4.53 27.86 16.71
C GLY A 144 5.09 27.09 15.51
N ILE A 145 4.30 26.24 14.84
CA ILE A 145 4.73 25.57 13.61
C ILE A 145 4.97 26.59 12.50
N THR A 146 6.05 26.44 11.76
CA THR A 146 6.29 27.30 10.60
C THR A 146 5.37 26.95 9.45
N GLU A 147 5.01 27.92 8.60
CA GLU A 147 4.22 27.70 7.39
C GLU A 147 4.84 26.61 6.50
N ALA A 148 6.16 26.64 6.31
CA ALA A 148 6.87 25.66 5.49
C ALA A 148 6.70 24.23 6.06
N ARG A 149 6.79 24.06 7.38
CA ARG A 149 6.60 22.72 8.02
C ARG A 149 5.15 22.28 7.95
N LYS A 150 4.19 23.17 8.21
CA LYS A 150 2.76 22.91 8.04
C LYS A 150 2.45 22.42 6.61
N ASN A 151 2.97 23.14 5.62
CA ASN A 151 2.76 22.79 4.20
C ASN A 151 3.36 21.43 3.87
N GLN A 152 4.56 21.11 4.39
CA GLN A 152 5.15 19.79 4.22
C GLN A 152 4.27 18.69 4.83
N LEU A 153 3.80 18.86 6.08
CA LEU A 153 2.93 17.90 6.75
C LEU A 153 1.60 17.72 5.99
N LEU A 154 1.00 18.80 5.48
CA LEU A 154 -0.19 18.73 4.64
C LEU A 154 0.07 17.95 3.35
N GLY A 155 1.20 18.20 2.68
CA GLY A 155 1.59 17.45 1.48
C GLY A 155 1.74 15.95 1.75
N GLU A 156 2.33 15.56 2.88
CA GLU A 156 2.44 14.18 3.31
C GLU A 156 1.05 13.54 3.53
N ILE A 157 0.17 14.23 4.23
CA ILE A 157 -1.19 13.76 4.55
C ILE A 157 -2.06 13.62 3.30
N TYR A 158 -2.00 14.56 2.35
CA TYR A 158 -2.70 14.46 1.07
C TYR A 158 -2.22 13.25 0.26
N PHE A 159 -0.90 13.02 0.22
CA PHE A 159 -0.36 11.82 -0.43
C PHE A 159 -0.86 10.53 0.23
N LEU A 160 -0.78 10.43 1.57
CA LEU A 160 -1.22 9.23 2.29
C LEU A 160 -2.71 8.95 2.08
N ARG A 161 -3.57 9.99 2.11
CA ARG A 161 -5.01 9.85 1.81
C ARG A 161 -5.22 9.32 0.39
N SER A 162 -4.52 9.89 -0.57
CA SER A 162 -4.56 9.44 -1.95
C SER A 162 -4.12 7.98 -2.10
N TYR A 163 -3.08 7.56 -1.39
CA TYR A 163 -2.59 6.20 -1.43
C TYR A 163 -3.63 5.20 -0.87
N TYR A 164 -4.25 5.51 0.27
CA TYR A 164 -5.30 4.67 0.84
C TYR A 164 -6.53 4.59 -0.07
N TYR A 165 -6.97 5.69 -0.66
CA TYR A 165 -8.06 5.67 -1.64
C TYR A 165 -7.67 4.97 -2.93
N PHE A 166 -6.42 5.08 -3.39
CA PHE A 166 -5.93 4.30 -4.54
C PHE A 166 -6.04 2.79 -4.27
N SER A 167 -5.64 2.34 -3.09
CA SER A 167 -5.80 0.94 -2.67
C SER A 167 -7.28 0.52 -2.63
N LEU A 168 -8.15 1.34 -2.06
CA LEU A 168 -9.59 1.04 -1.97
C LEU A 168 -10.25 0.98 -3.36
N VAL A 169 -10.08 2.01 -4.19
CA VAL A 169 -10.77 2.09 -5.48
C VAL A 169 -10.33 1.01 -6.47
N THR A 170 -9.04 0.65 -6.45
CA THR A 170 -8.51 -0.41 -7.34
C THR A 170 -8.97 -1.81 -6.95
N ASN A 171 -9.28 -2.03 -5.68
CA ASN A 171 -9.69 -3.33 -5.15
C ASN A 171 -11.21 -3.48 -5.02
N PHE A 172 -11.93 -2.43 -4.65
CA PHE A 172 -13.36 -2.49 -4.34
C PHE A 172 -14.26 -1.71 -5.32
N GLY A 173 -13.67 -0.87 -6.18
CA GLY A 173 -14.45 0.02 -7.07
C GLY A 173 -15.06 1.19 -6.30
N ASP A 174 -16.38 1.30 -6.33
CA ASP A 174 -17.11 2.33 -5.57
C ASP A 174 -16.94 2.10 -4.07
N VAL A 175 -16.61 3.16 -3.33
CA VAL A 175 -16.37 3.09 -1.87
C VAL A 175 -16.86 4.39 -1.21
N PRO A 176 -17.11 4.42 0.11
CA PRO A 176 -17.39 5.64 0.85
C PRO A 176 -16.25 6.66 0.77
N LEU A 177 -16.56 7.92 0.52
CA LEU A 177 -15.60 9.03 0.49
C LEU A 177 -15.66 9.84 1.79
N LEU A 178 -14.68 9.63 2.67
CA LEU A 178 -14.56 10.29 3.96
C LEU A 178 -13.46 11.36 3.92
N LEU A 179 -13.84 12.64 3.92
CA LEU A 179 -12.89 13.77 3.83
C LEU A 179 -12.76 14.55 5.15
N LYS A 180 -13.53 14.19 6.16
CA LYS A 180 -13.52 14.78 7.50
C LYS A 180 -13.73 13.68 8.56
N PRO A 181 -13.41 13.93 9.83
CA PRO A 181 -13.76 13.01 10.91
C PRO A 181 -15.28 12.81 10.99
N VAL A 182 -15.69 11.59 11.30
CA VAL A 182 -17.08 11.25 11.63
C VAL A 182 -17.26 11.41 13.12
N GLU A 183 -18.20 12.25 13.57
CA GLU A 183 -18.31 12.65 14.96
C GLU A 183 -19.49 12.00 15.69
N THR A 184 -20.53 11.63 14.96
CA THR A 184 -21.75 11.03 15.53
C THR A 184 -22.12 9.72 14.85
N ILE A 185 -22.96 8.93 15.51
CA ILE A 185 -23.49 7.68 14.96
C ILE A 185 -24.35 7.97 13.73
N ASP A 186 -25.18 9.01 13.77
CA ASP A 186 -26.05 9.38 12.66
C ASP A 186 -25.21 9.76 11.43
N GLU A 187 -24.18 10.58 11.62
CA GLU A 187 -23.23 10.92 10.55
C GLU A 187 -22.52 9.67 9.99
N ALA A 188 -22.20 8.68 10.85
CA ALA A 188 -21.60 7.44 10.40
C ALA A 188 -22.50 6.68 9.41
N PHE A 189 -23.80 6.64 9.64
CA PHE A 189 -24.76 6.04 8.71
C PHE A 189 -24.93 6.86 7.43
N GLU A 190 -24.92 8.19 7.52
CA GLU A 190 -25.02 9.08 6.34
C GLU A 190 -23.85 8.91 5.39
N VAL A 191 -22.62 8.76 5.91
CA VAL A 191 -21.41 8.63 5.09
C VAL A 191 -21.09 7.18 4.69
N ALA A 192 -21.76 6.19 5.26
CA ALA A 192 -21.63 4.78 4.91
C ALA A 192 -22.36 4.44 3.59
N VAL A 193 -22.14 5.26 2.56
CA VAL A 193 -22.70 5.09 1.22
C VAL A 193 -21.56 5.13 0.21
N ARG A 194 -21.56 4.19 -0.72
CA ARG A 194 -20.57 4.14 -1.80
C ARG A 194 -20.82 5.28 -2.78
N VAL A 195 -19.76 5.99 -3.15
CA VAL A 195 -19.77 6.93 -4.26
C VAL A 195 -19.15 6.30 -5.50
N ASP A 196 -19.53 6.79 -6.68
CA ASP A 196 -18.94 6.31 -7.93
C ASP A 196 -17.41 6.43 -7.90
N LYS A 197 -16.73 5.42 -8.38
CA LYS A 197 -15.26 5.37 -8.40
C LYS A 197 -14.61 6.55 -9.13
N SER A 198 -15.30 7.18 -10.09
CA SER A 198 -14.78 8.38 -10.77
C SER A 198 -14.59 9.54 -9.80
N ILE A 199 -15.48 9.70 -8.80
CA ILE A 199 -15.37 10.71 -7.75
C ILE A 199 -14.14 10.42 -6.86
N ILE A 200 -13.90 9.15 -6.55
CA ILE A 200 -12.71 8.75 -5.79
C ILE A 200 -11.43 9.07 -6.58
N TRP A 201 -11.39 8.77 -7.87
CA TRP A 201 -10.24 9.11 -8.72
C TRP A 201 -10.01 10.62 -8.83
N GLU A 202 -11.08 11.40 -8.96
CA GLU A 202 -10.99 12.87 -8.96
C GLU A 202 -10.40 13.40 -7.65
N GLN A 203 -10.84 12.86 -6.51
CA GLN A 203 -10.29 13.22 -5.20
C GLN A 203 -8.81 12.85 -5.06
N ILE A 204 -8.41 11.66 -5.51
CA ILE A 204 -7.00 11.23 -5.52
C ILE A 204 -6.14 12.22 -6.32
N ILE A 205 -6.56 12.58 -7.52
CA ILE A 205 -5.81 13.50 -8.38
C ILE A 205 -5.77 14.92 -7.77
N THR A 206 -6.88 15.36 -7.16
CA THR A 206 -6.94 16.65 -6.47
C THR A 206 -5.96 16.69 -5.30
N ASP A 207 -5.98 15.70 -4.43
CA ASP A 207 -5.08 15.63 -3.27
C ASP A 207 -3.61 15.55 -3.70
N LEU A 208 -3.29 14.75 -4.71
CA LEU A 208 -1.91 14.66 -5.22
C LEU A 208 -1.44 15.94 -5.89
N THR A 209 -2.33 16.69 -6.55
CA THR A 209 -2.00 17.98 -7.13
C THR A 209 -1.68 18.99 -6.03
N LEU A 210 -2.49 19.05 -4.98
CA LEU A 210 -2.23 19.90 -3.80
C LEU A 210 -0.92 19.49 -3.11
N ALA A 211 -0.70 18.20 -2.90
CA ALA A 211 0.53 17.70 -2.29
C ALA A 211 1.78 18.08 -3.09
N LYS A 212 1.72 18.00 -4.42
CA LYS A 212 2.83 18.38 -5.31
C LYS A 212 3.23 19.84 -5.13
N ASP A 213 2.26 20.73 -4.94
CA ASP A 213 2.51 22.18 -4.76
C ASP A 213 3.05 22.50 -3.35
N LEU A 214 2.63 21.76 -2.34
CA LEU A 214 3.01 21.95 -0.94
C LEU A 214 4.41 21.43 -0.59
N LEU A 215 4.89 20.39 -1.29
CA LEU A 215 6.18 19.76 -0.98
C LEU A 215 7.35 20.47 -1.68
N PRO A 216 8.53 20.50 -1.03
CA PRO A 216 9.72 21.14 -1.59
C PRO A 216 10.16 20.47 -2.91
N ASN A 217 10.70 21.27 -3.83
CA ASN A 217 11.17 20.78 -5.13
C ASN A 217 12.57 20.15 -5.02
N THR A 218 12.68 19.16 -4.16
CA THR A 218 13.90 18.41 -3.85
C THR A 218 13.60 16.91 -3.89
N LYS A 219 14.64 16.09 -4.02
CA LYS A 219 14.48 14.63 -4.04
C LYS A 219 13.86 14.11 -2.74
N TYR A 220 14.24 14.67 -1.61
CA TYR A 220 13.68 14.39 -0.29
C TYR A 220 13.03 15.62 0.30
N SER A 221 11.97 15.44 1.05
CA SER A 221 11.37 16.50 1.85
C SER A 221 12.22 16.90 3.06
N SER A 222 13.10 16.00 3.51
CA SER A 222 14.06 16.18 4.59
C SER A 222 15.28 15.28 4.37
N GLU A 223 16.48 15.80 4.49
CA GLU A 223 17.70 15.01 4.38
C GLU A 223 17.95 14.09 5.57
N THR A 224 17.36 14.41 6.73
CA THR A 224 17.45 13.60 7.95
C THR A 224 16.31 12.60 8.08
N GLU A 225 15.19 12.82 7.37
CA GLU A 225 13.99 11.98 7.39
C GLU A 225 13.61 11.58 5.96
N LYS A 226 14.55 10.95 5.24
CA LYS A 226 14.38 10.54 3.82
C LYS A 226 13.19 9.57 3.61
N TRP A 227 12.72 8.94 4.66
CA TRP A 227 11.57 8.05 4.66
C TRP A 227 10.22 8.76 4.50
N ARG A 228 10.16 10.07 4.75
CA ARG A 228 8.93 10.85 4.58
C ARG A 228 8.59 11.03 3.11
N VAL A 229 7.31 11.20 2.84
CA VAL A 229 6.81 11.47 1.50
C VAL A 229 7.54 12.66 0.88
N SER A 230 8.08 12.44 -0.30
CA SER A 230 8.76 13.45 -1.11
C SER A 230 7.88 13.91 -2.28
N LYS A 231 8.22 15.02 -2.91
CA LYS A 231 7.60 15.44 -4.17
C LYS A 231 7.69 14.34 -5.23
N GLY A 232 8.79 13.57 -5.26
CA GLY A 232 8.94 12.43 -6.16
C GLY A 232 7.88 11.34 -5.91
N ALA A 233 7.60 11.01 -4.65
CA ALA A 233 6.54 10.05 -4.30
C ALA A 233 5.17 10.52 -4.80
N VAL A 234 4.85 11.80 -4.62
CA VAL A 234 3.60 12.40 -5.09
C VAL A 234 3.49 12.35 -6.62
N ILE A 235 4.54 12.77 -7.34
CA ILE A 235 4.59 12.74 -8.81
C ILE A 235 4.41 11.31 -9.32
N ALA A 236 5.06 10.33 -8.69
CA ALA A 236 4.95 8.93 -9.07
C ALA A 236 3.53 8.38 -8.87
N LEU A 237 2.90 8.64 -7.72
CA LEU A 237 1.52 8.20 -7.50
C LEU A 237 0.53 8.93 -8.41
N LEU A 238 0.78 10.19 -8.74
CA LEU A 238 0.00 10.95 -9.73
C LEU A 238 0.13 10.35 -11.13
N ALA A 239 1.35 9.97 -11.54
CA ALA A 239 1.59 9.27 -12.81
C ALA A 239 0.86 7.91 -12.83
N LYS A 240 0.96 7.12 -11.76
CA LYS A 240 0.25 5.85 -11.61
C LYS A 240 -1.26 6.03 -11.66
N SER A 241 -1.82 7.03 -11.00
CA SER A 241 -3.26 7.33 -11.02
C SER A 241 -3.74 7.71 -12.42
N ASN A 242 -2.98 8.51 -13.16
CA ASN A 242 -3.28 8.84 -14.55
C ASN A 242 -3.22 7.60 -15.46
N LEU A 243 -2.25 6.69 -15.25
CA LEU A 243 -2.16 5.42 -15.96
C LEU A 243 -3.43 4.57 -15.75
N TYR A 244 -3.90 4.44 -14.50
CA TYR A 244 -5.11 3.67 -14.16
C TYR A 244 -6.39 4.29 -14.75
N ASN A 245 -6.43 5.61 -14.87
CA ASN A 245 -7.51 6.35 -15.54
C ASN A 245 -7.36 6.43 -17.06
N LYS A 246 -6.34 5.78 -17.63
CA LYS A 246 -6.04 5.79 -19.08
C LYS A 246 -5.79 7.19 -19.63
N ASN A 247 -5.37 8.13 -18.79
CA ASN A 247 -4.92 9.45 -19.21
C ASN A 247 -3.45 9.37 -19.64
N TRP A 248 -3.22 8.67 -20.75
CA TRP A 248 -1.90 8.28 -21.21
C TRP A 248 -0.95 9.45 -21.43
N SER A 249 -1.46 10.56 -21.98
CA SER A 249 -0.63 11.75 -22.29
C SER A 249 -0.07 12.45 -21.05
N ALA A 250 -0.67 12.26 -19.88
CA ALA A 250 -0.21 12.85 -18.62
C ALA A 250 0.96 12.07 -17.98
N VAL A 251 1.14 10.78 -18.34
CA VAL A 251 2.12 9.91 -17.67
C VAL A 251 3.57 10.24 -18.03
N PRO A 252 3.96 10.38 -19.31
CA PRO A 252 5.36 10.62 -19.69
C PRO A 252 5.97 11.86 -19.02
N PRO A 253 5.35 13.06 -19.05
CA PRO A 253 5.95 14.24 -18.42
C PRO A 253 6.12 14.10 -16.91
N LEU A 254 5.20 13.41 -16.21
CA LEU A 254 5.34 13.16 -14.77
C LEU A 254 6.54 12.22 -14.48
N VAL A 255 6.74 11.20 -15.28
CA VAL A 255 7.91 10.31 -15.13
C VAL A 255 9.22 11.05 -15.46
N ASP A 256 9.21 11.97 -16.41
CA ASP A 256 10.39 12.81 -16.71
C ASP A 256 10.72 13.77 -15.56
N GLU A 257 9.72 14.27 -14.84
CA GLU A 257 9.95 15.05 -13.62
C GLU A 257 10.69 14.24 -12.54
N LEU A 258 10.45 12.92 -12.42
CA LEU A 258 11.20 12.06 -11.49
C LEU A 258 12.70 12.03 -11.84
N ALA A 259 13.04 11.88 -13.12
CA ALA A 259 14.43 11.97 -13.57
C ALA A 259 15.03 13.34 -13.24
N GLY A 260 14.26 14.41 -13.44
CA GLY A 260 14.66 15.79 -13.08
C GLY A 260 14.94 15.97 -11.59
N LEU A 261 14.28 15.20 -10.70
CA LEU A 261 14.55 15.15 -9.26
C LEU A 261 15.76 14.25 -8.90
N GLY A 262 16.38 13.59 -9.88
CA GLY A 262 17.55 12.74 -9.67
C GLY A 262 17.25 11.26 -9.38
N PHE A 263 16.04 10.77 -9.70
CA PHE A 263 15.75 9.34 -9.67
C PHE A 263 16.31 8.65 -10.93
N SER A 264 16.87 7.47 -10.76
CA SER A 264 17.46 6.67 -11.83
C SER A 264 17.47 5.18 -11.44
N LEU A 265 17.68 4.29 -12.41
CA LEU A 265 17.85 2.86 -12.11
C LEU A 265 19.10 2.61 -11.30
N ASN A 266 19.01 1.76 -10.28
CA ASN A 266 20.17 1.20 -9.63
C ASN A 266 20.92 0.26 -10.58
N THR A 267 22.23 0.29 -10.55
CA THR A 267 23.08 -0.61 -11.35
C THR A 267 22.92 -2.05 -10.91
N ASN A 268 22.72 -2.29 -9.62
CA ASN A 268 22.40 -3.60 -9.07
C ASN A 268 20.92 -3.67 -8.71
N TYR A 269 20.18 -4.56 -9.37
CA TYR A 269 18.75 -4.78 -9.16
C TYR A 269 18.38 -5.08 -7.70
N PHE A 270 19.13 -5.96 -7.02
CA PHE A 270 18.78 -6.39 -5.67
C PHE A 270 19.04 -5.34 -4.60
N GLN A 271 19.87 -4.36 -4.89
CA GLN A 271 20.19 -3.28 -3.96
C GLN A 271 18.97 -2.47 -3.50
N ASN A 272 17.89 -2.48 -4.31
CA ASN A 272 16.61 -1.85 -3.93
C ASN A 272 15.95 -2.48 -2.70
N PHE A 273 16.20 -3.76 -2.42
CA PHE A 273 15.46 -4.56 -1.44
C PHE A 273 16.22 -4.80 -0.14
N THR A 274 17.44 -4.32 -0.03
CA THR A 274 18.26 -4.46 1.19
C THR A 274 17.79 -3.51 2.29
N ALA A 275 18.34 -3.67 3.50
CA ALA A 275 18.05 -2.79 4.63
C ALA A 275 18.63 -1.38 4.45
N GLU A 276 19.63 -1.22 3.58
CA GLU A 276 20.19 0.07 3.26
C GLU A 276 19.21 0.88 2.42
N TYR A 277 18.98 2.12 2.82
CA TYR A 277 18.15 3.02 2.04
C TYR A 277 18.88 3.39 0.74
N ASN A 278 18.38 2.87 -0.38
CA ASN A 278 18.94 3.16 -1.69
C ASN A 278 18.11 4.20 -2.41
N ASP A 279 18.66 5.40 -2.48
CA ASP A 279 17.96 6.59 -2.94
C ASP A 279 17.99 6.79 -4.47
N ASN A 280 18.66 5.97 -5.26
CA ASN A 280 18.66 6.17 -6.71
C ASN A 280 17.33 5.77 -7.33
N GLU A 281 16.82 4.59 -7.01
CA GLU A 281 15.64 4.00 -7.67
C GLU A 281 14.41 3.99 -6.78
N VAL A 282 14.56 3.88 -5.44
CA VAL A 282 13.42 3.83 -4.52
C VAL A 282 12.78 5.20 -4.42
N VAL A 283 11.54 5.32 -4.89
CA VAL A 283 10.78 6.59 -4.90
C VAL A 283 9.93 6.72 -3.65
N PHE A 284 9.29 5.63 -3.22
CA PHE A 284 8.53 5.59 -1.97
C PHE A 284 8.61 4.19 -1.34
N SER A 285 8.98 4.16 -0.08
CA SER A 285 9.06 2.94 0.73
C SER A 285 8.65 3.23 2.17
N PHE A 286 8.23 2.20 2.90
CA PHE A 286 8.20 2.26 4.35
C PHE A 286 9.58 1.81 4.87
N ASP A 287 10.24 2.71 5.59
CA ASP A 287 11.58 2.48 6.15
C ASP A 287 11.46 1.70 7.48
N HIS A 288 11.57 0.39 7.39
CA HIS A 288 11.57 -0.48 8.56
C HIS A 288 12.91 -0.47 9.29
N GLN A 289 12.87 -0.39 10.61
CA GLN A 289 14.05 -0.41 11.46
C GLN A 289 13.83 -1.34 12.66
N THR A 290 14.76 -2.25 12.88
CA THR A 290 14.73 -3.15 14.03
C THR A 290 14.66 -2.38 15.35
N ASN A 291 13.74 -2.78 16.23
CA ASN A 291 13.51 -2.16 17.55
C ASN A 291 13.16 -0.66 17.54
N ALA A 292 12.83 -0.08 16.39
CA ALA A 292 12.47 1.33 16.29
C ALA A 292 10.99 1.59 16.60
N VAL A 293 10.68 2.82 17.03
CA VAL A 293 9.31 3.33 17.15
C VAL A 293 9.30 4.70 16.47
N PRO A 294 8.37 4.99 15.59
CA PRO A 294 7.24 4.17 15.11
C PRO A 294 7.58 3.20 13.96
N ARG A 295 8.78 3.27 13.38
CA ARG A 295 9.20 2.55 12.17
C ARG A 295 9.69 1.13 12.47
N ARG A 296 8.92 0.34 13.23
CA ARG A 296 9.27 -1.05 13.57
C ARG A 296 9.59 -1.90 12.36
N GLY A 297 10.32 -2.99 12.60
CA GLY A 297 10.80 -3.91 11.59
C GLY A 297 9.71 -4.56 10.75
N ASN A 298 10.12 -5.10 9.61
CA ASN A 298 9.27 -5.73 8.61
C ASN A 298 8.78 -7.09 9.08
N GLY A 299 7.58 -7.12 9.66
CA GLY A 299 6.98 -8.32 10.23
C GLY A 299 6.56 -9.37 9.20
N ILE A 300 6.42 -9.02 7.90
CA ILE A 300 6.03 -10.00 6.87
C ILE A 300 7.06 -11.11 6.67
N CYS A 301 8.30 -10.90 7.11
CA CYS A 301 9.34 -11.93 7.09
C CYS A 301 9.01 -13.11 7.99
N ALA A 302 8.18 -12.93 9.04
CA ALA A 302 7.70 -14.01 9.89
C ALA A 302 6.71 -14.95 9.18
N PRO A 303 5.56 -14.47 8.61
CA PRO A 303 4.67 -15.31 7.79
C PRO A 303 5.37 -15.96 6.59
N LEU A 304 6.33 -15.31 5.98
CA LEU A 304 7.17 -15.92 4.95
C LEU A 304 7.97 -17.12 5.51
N GLY A 305 8.54 -16.96 6.70
CA GLY A 305 9.24 -18.03 7.41
C GLY A 305 8.33 -19.19 7.83
N TRP A 306 7.07 -18.90 8.14
CA TRP A 306 6.04 -19.92 8.45
C TRP A 306 5.52 -20.65 7.21
N GLY A 307 5.89 -20.19 6.00
CA GLY A 307 5.53 -20.83 4.74
C GLY A 307 4.19 -20.40 4.17
N PHE A 308 3.69 -19.23 4.53
CA PHE A 308 2.46 -18.69 3.94
C PHE A 308 2.64 -18.18 2.51
N PHE A 309 3.86 -17.89 2.10
CA PHE A 309 4.19 -17.31 0.80
C PHE A 309 5.25 -18.12 0.09
N ALA A 310 4.99 -18.53 -1.14
CA ALA A 310 5.96 -19.19 -1.99
C ALA A 310 5.82 -18.72 -3.45
N PRO A 311 6.90 -18.66 -4.22
CA PRO A 311 6.81 -18.39 -5.64
C PRO A 311 6.07 -19.53 -6.34
N SER A 312 5.17 -19.19 -7.28
CA SER A 312 4.55 -20.21 -8.12
C SER A 312 5.53 -20.79 -9.13
N GLN A 313 5.30 -22.02 -9.59
CA GLN A 313 6.11 -22.60 -10.66
C GLN A 313 5.97 -21.79 -11.96
N ASP A 314 4.80 -21.22 -12.22
CA ASP A 314 4.55 -20.38 -13.39
C ASP A 314 5.42 -19.13 -13.40
N PHE A 315 5.55 -18.45 -12.24
CA PHE A 315 6.47 -17.32 -12.08
C PHE A 315 7.93 -17.74 -12.31
N LEU A 316 8.35 -18.88 -11.77
CA LEU A 316 9.71 -19.39 -11.97
C LEU A 316 10.03 -19.67 -13.45
N ASN A 317 9.01 -19.98 -14.25
CA ASN A 317 9.12 -20.26 -15.69
C ASN A 317 9.02 -18.97 -16.53
N ALA A 318 8.64 -17.83 -15.96
CA ALA A 318 8.49 -16.56 -16.68
C ALA A 318 9.83 -15.91 -17.08
N PHE A 319 10.91 -16.28 -16.40
CA PHE A 319 12.25 -15.74 -16.70
C PHE A 319 12.85 -16.33 -17.95
N GLU A 320 13.46 -15.48 -18.78
CA GLU A 320 14.24 -15.92 -19.92
C GLU A 320 15.52 -16.67 -19.44
N PRO A 321 16.12 -17.51 -20.29
CA PRO A 321 17.35 -18.22 -19.92
C PRO A 321 18.46 -17.26 -19.45
N ASN A 322 19.08 -17.61 -18.33
CA ASN A 322 20.17 -16.83 -17.69
C ASN A 322 19.77 -15.42 -17.19
N ASP A 323 18.47 -15.11 -17.10
CA ASP A 323 18.04 -13.85 -16.48
C ASP A 323 18.49 -13.82 -15.01
N PRO A 324 19.44 -12.93 -14.63
CA PRO A 324 20.00 -12.92 -13.27
C PRO A 324 18.95 -12.56 -12.21
N ARG A 325 17.89 -11.86 -12.61
CA ARG A 325 16.81 -11.48 -11.68
C ARG A 325 16.10 -12.68 -11.07
N LYS A 326 16.11 -13.86 -11.75
CA LYS A 326 15.48 -15.06 -11.20
C LYS A 326 16.07 -15.43 -9.84
N SER A 327 17.37 -15.62 -9.76
CA SER A 327 18.05 -15.98 -8.51
C SER A 327 18.08 -14.86 -7.48
N LEU A 328 18.07 -13.61 -7.94
CA LEU A 328 17.96 -12.42 -7.07
C LEU A 328 16.56 -12.27 -6.47
N THR A 329 15.53 -12.62 -7.20
CA THR A 329 14.13 -12.52 -6.74
C THR A 329 13.74 -13.67 -5.83
N VAL A 330 14.16 -14.91 -6.17
CA VAL A 330 13.76 -16.13 -5.47
C VAL A 330 14.95 -17.07 -5.22
N ASN A 331 14.97 -17.69 -4.07
CA ASN A 331 15.79 -18.88 -3.85
C ASN A 331 14.92 -20.12 -4.13
N VAL A 332 15.14 -20.75 -5.28
CA VAL A 332 14.32 -21.86 -5.77
C VAL A 332 14.44 -23.08 -4.86
N ALA A 333 15.62 -23.36 -4.32
CA ALA A 333 15.85 -24.53 -3.46
C ALA A 333 15.03 -24.45 -2.15
N ASP A 334 15.00 -23.28 -1.53
CA ASP A 334 14.30 -23.05 -0.26
C ASP A 334 12.89 -22.48 -0.46
N GLN A 335 12.50 -22.22 -1.71
CA GLN A 335 11.25 -21.53 -2.09
C GLN A 335 11.07 -20.17 -1.40
N ASN A 336 12.17 -19.50 -1.09
CA ASN A 336 12.15 -18.18 -0.47
C ASN A 336 11.97 -17.07 -1.52
N ILE A 337 11.30 -16.02 -1.12
CA ILE A 337 11.17 -14.78 -1.91
C ILE A 337 12.19 -13.78 -1.37
N ASN A 338 13.35 -13.71 -2.01
CA ASN A 338 14.48 -12.87 -1.56
C ASN A 338 14.12 -11.40 -1.47
N LYS A 339 13.30 -10.89 -2.42
CA LYS A 339 12.82 -9.50 -2.37
C LYS A 339 12.05 -9.19 -1.10
N MET A 340 11.14 -10.06 -0.68
CA MET A 340 10.36 -9.87 0.55
C MET A 340 11.24 -10.00 1.80
N LEU A 341 12.29 -10.83 1.74
CA LEU A 341 13.25 -10.97 2.83
C LEU A 341 14.28 -9.84 2.87
N GLY A 342 14.50 -9.13 1.76
CA GLY A 342 15.61 -8.17 1.63
C GLY A 342 16.98 -8.83 1.79
N SER A 343 17.08 -10.13 1.52
CA SER A 343 18.26 -10.95 1.80
C SER A 343 18.34 -12.12 0.82
N LEU A 344 19.54 -12.36 0.26
CA LEU A 344 19.81 -13.48 -0.64
C LEU A 344 20.09 -14.79 0.09
N ASN A 345 20.44 -14.72 1.36
CA ASN A 345 20.82 -15.88 2.20
C ASN A 345 19.75 -16.27 3.23
N GLY A 346 18.56 -15.65 3.18
CA GLY A 346 17.46 -15.96 4.08
C GLY A 346 17.61 -15.44 5.51
N THR A 347 18.54 -14.51 5.78
CA THR A 347 18.82 -13.99 7.14
C THR A 347 17.58 -13.49 7.87
N ASN A 348 16.64 -12.87 7.15
CA ASN A 348 15.43 -12.27 7.73
C ASN A 348 14.24 -13.24 7.83
N LYS A 349 14.37 -14.48 7.35
CA LYS A 349 13.29 -15.46 7.35
C LYS A 349 12.84 -15.80 8.77
N GLY A 350 11.54 -15.66 9.05
CA GLY A 350 10.98 -15.92 10.37
C GLY A 350 11.15 -14.77 11.38
N ASN A 351 11.79 -13.66 10.98
CA ASN A 351 11.98 -12.50 11.83
C ASN A 351 10.78 -11.55 11.70
N ASP A 352 10.10 -11.23 12.78
CA ASP A 352 8.97 -10.28 12.83
C ASP A 352 9.40 -8.81 13.02
N ASP A 353 10.69 -8.56 13.13
CA ASP A 353 11.29 -7.24 13.30
C ASP A 353 12.50 -7.03 12.35
N ALA A 354 12.37 -7.51 11.10
CA ALA A 354 13.45 -7.45 10.12
C ALA A 354 13.70 -6.02 9.61
N PRO A 355 14.95 -5.63 9.30
CA PRO A 355 15.28 -4.25 8.94
C PRO A 355 15.00 -3.87 7.49
N ASN A 356 14.62 -4.82 6.63
CA ASN A 356 14.42 -4.56 5.20
C ASN A 356 13.15 -3.75 4.93
N ASN A 357 13.25 -2.78 4.02
CA ASN A 357 12.18 -1.86 3.69
C ASN A 357 11.07 -2.50 2.84
N LYS A 358 9.84 -2.02 3.02
CA LYS A 358 8.75 -2.31 2.09
C LYS A 358 8.70 -1.24 1.02
N ILE A 359 8.96 -1.63 -0.22
CA ILE A 359 8.93 -0.72 -1.37
C ILE A 359 7.52 -0.65 -1.94
N TYR A 360 7.03 0.57 -2.14
CA TYR A 360 5.74 0.85 -2.76
C TYR A 360 5.87 1.32 -4.19
N ILE A 361 6.87 2.17 -4.46
CA ILE A 361 7.12 2.74 -5.79
C ILE A 361 8.61 2.82 -5.99
N ARG A 362 9.09 2.31 -7.13
CA ARG A 362 10.46 2.50 -7.58
C ARG A 362 10.49 2.98 -9.04
N TYR A 363 11.59 3.59 -9.42
CA TYR A 363 11.73 4.26 -10.72
C TYR A 363 11.56 3.31 -11.90
N ALA A 364 11.99 2.05 -11.79
CA ALA A 364 11.75 1.04 -12.82
C ALA A 364 10.26 0.82 -13.11
N ASP A 365 9.39 0.83 -12.11
CA ASP A 365 7.94 0.75 -12.30
C ASP A 365 7.42 1.99 -13.06
N ALA A 366 7.90 3.19 -12.67
CA ALA A 366 7.54 4.43 -13.36
C ALA A 366 7.98 4.45 -14.83
N LEU A 367 9.19 3.94 -15.15
CA LEU A 367 9.64 3.80 -16.54
C LEU A 367 8.73 2.87 -17.34
N LEU A 368 8.27 1.78 -16.74
CA LEU A 368 7.35 0.84 -17.40
C LEU A 368 5.91 1.40 -17.52
N TRP A 369 5.47 2.32 -16.64
CA TRP A 369 4.23 3.09 -16.86
C TRP A 369 4.38 4.03 -18.04
N LYS A 370 5.53 4.73 -18.17
CA LYS A 370 5.84 5.57 -19.33
C LYS A 370 5.89 4.76 -20.61
N ALA A 371 6.52 3.58 -20.59
CA ALA A 371 6.54 2.68 -21.73
C ALA A 371 5.12 2.27 -22.18
N GLU A 372 4.23 1.99 -21.23
CA GLU A 372 2.83 1.68 -21.52
C GLU A 372 2.09 2.88 -22.12
N ALA A 373 2.25 4.04 -21.54
CA ALA A 373 1.61 5.26 -22.03
C ALA A 373 2.08 5.63 -23.45
N LEU A 374 3.39 5.49 -23.74
CA LEU A 374 3.93 5.70 -25.08
C LEU A 374 3.38 4.68 -26.08
N LEU A 375 3.27 3.40 -25.68
CA LEU A 375 2.64 2.36 -26.50
C LEU A 375 1.19 2.73 -26.86
N GLU A 376 0.39 3.10 -25.86
CA GLU A 376 -1.03 3.42 -26.04
C GLU A 376 -1.25 4.73 -26.85
N THR A 377 -0.25 5.61 -26.92
CA THR A 377 -0.26 6.84 -27.73
C THR A 377 0.46 6.73 -29.07
N GLY A 378 0.99 5.53 -29.41
CA GLY A 378 1.58 5.24 -30.71
C GLY A 378 3.07 5.54 -30.84
N ASP A 379 3.76 5.96 -29.76
CA ASP A 379 5.22 6.06 -29.75
C ASP A 379 5.84 4.68 -29.43
N TYR A 380 5.81 3.80 -30.41
CA TYR A 380 6.31 2.44 -30.28
C TYR A 380 7.83 2.38 -30.04
N ALA A 381 8.57 3.27 -30.66
CA ALA A 381 10.04 3.33 -30.51
C ALA A 381 10.42 3.72 -29.08
N GLY A 382 9.76 4.74 -28.52
CA GLY A 382 9.94 5.14 -27.13
C GLY A 382 9.58 4.01 -26.14
N ALA A 383 8.44 3.34 -26.35
CA ALA A 383 8.03 2.21 -25.53
C ALA A 383 9.07 1.08 -25.51
N VAL A 384 9.54 0.65 -26.70
CA VAL A 384 10.57 -0.41 -26.85
C VAL A 384 11.90 0.05 -26.23
N GLY A 385 12.25 1.32 -26.37
CA GLY A 385 13.45 1.90 -25.78
C GLY A 385 13.48 1.73 -24.26
N LEU A 386 12.39 2.07 -23.56
CA LEU A 386 12.28 1.94 -22.11
C LEU A 386 12.28 0.47 -21.64
N ILE A 387 11.60 -0.43 -22.35
CA ILE A 387 11.68 -1.87 -22.09
C ILE A 387 13.14 -2.35 -22.18
N ASN A 388 13.88 -1.90 -23.19
CA ASN A 388 15.28 -2.27 -23.41
C ASN A 388 16.23 -1.63 -22.35
N GLU A 389 15.87 -0.50 -21.79
CA GLU A 389 16.61 0.11 -20.68
C GLU A 389 16.57 -0.80 -19.43
N ILE A 390 15.39 -1.28 -19.04
CA ILE A 390 15.22 -2.25 -17.95
C ILE A 390 16.01 -3.54 -18.23
N ARG A 391 15.92 -4.10 -19.43
CA ARG A 391 16.65 -5.30 -19.84
C ARG A 391 18.16 -5.09 -19.82
N THR A 392 18.62 -3.90 -20.18
CA THR A 392 20.05 -3.53 -20.14
C THR A 392 20.57 -3.53 -18.70
N ARG A 393 19.83 -2.92 -17.76
CA ARG A 393 20.19 -2.98 -16.35
C ARG A 393 20.20 -4.44 -15.85
N ALA A 394 19.17 -5.22 -16.18
CA ALA A 394 19.04 -6.60 -15.72
C ALA A 394 20.23 -7.47 -16.18
N ARG A 395 20.60 -7.47 -17.48
CA ARG A 395 21.72 -8.28 -17.99
C ARG A 395 23.10 -7.85 -17.48
N ASN A 396 23.22 -6.62 -16.97
CA ASN A 396 24.46 -6.10 -16.39
C ASN A 396 24.54 -6.31 -14.87
N THR A 397 23.48 -6.82 -14.24
CA THR A 397 23.47 -7.16 -12.82
C THR A 397 24.04 -8.57 -12.63
N PRO A 398 25.02 -8.80 -11.73
CA PRO A 398 25.41 -10.13 -11.33
C PRO A 398 24.24 -10.91 -10.69
N ASP A 399 24.19 -12.19 -10.86
CA ASP A 399 23.20 -13.06 -10.21
C ASP A 399 23.43 -13.19 -8.69
N ALA A 400 22.60 -13.98 -8.00
CA ALA A 400 22.70 -14.14 -6.54
C ALA A 400 24.03 -14.79 -6.07
N ALA A 401 24.75 -15.48 -6.96
CA ALA A 401 26.07 -16.02 -6.71
C ALA A 401 27.21 -15.03 -7.08
N GLY A 402 26.86 -13.84 -7.53
CA GLY A 402 27.83 -12.83 -7.98
C GLY A 402 28.36 -13.07 -9.42
N VAL A 403 27.75 -13.98 -10.17
CA VAL A 403 28.18 -14.33 -11.53
C VAL A 403 27.55 -13.36 -12.53
N VAL A 404 28.40 -12.76 -13.38
CA VAL A 404 27.94 -11.91 -14.48
C VAL A 404 27.28 -12.79 -15.54
N PRO A 405 26.08 -12.43 -16.03
CA PRO A 405 25.39 -13.20 -17.07
C PRO A 405 26.23 -13.35 -18.36
N PRO A 406 26.11 -14.47 -19.08
CA PRO A 406 26.82 -14.69 -20.35
C PRO A 406 26.47 -13.60 -21.38
N ALA A 407 27.39 -13.33 -22.30
CA ALA A 407 27.12 -12.46 -23.44
C ALA A 407 25.90 -12.96 -24.24
N GLY A 408 25.02 -12.05 -24.64
CA GLY A 408 23.75 -12.38 -25.32
C GLY A 408 22.57 -12.66 -24.40
N THR A 409 22.75 -12.65 -23.06
CA THR A 409 21.64 -12.70 -22.12
C THR A 409 20.72 -11.48 -22.29
N LEU A 410 19.42 -11.70 -22.26
CA LEU A 410 18.39 -10.65 -22.37
C LEU A 410 18.66 -9.66 -23.52
N PRO A 411 18.72 -10.10 -24.80
CA PRO A 411 18.97 -9.21 -25.92
C PRO A 411 17.90 -8.13 -25.98
N ASN A 412 18.23 -6.99 -26.56
CA ASN A 412 17.26 -5.94 -26.78
C ASN A 412 16.08 -6.46 -27.62
N ARG A 413 14.87 -6.10 -27.26
CA ARG A 413 13.71 -6.28 -28.14
C ARG A 413 13.92 -5.49 -29.42
N PRO A 414 13.66 -6.07 -30.59
CA PRO A 414 13.84 -5.39 -31.87
C PRO A 414 12.83 -4.25 -32.02
N ALA A 415 13.09 -3.33 -32.94
CA ALA A 415 12.09 -2.34 -33.33
C ALA A 415 10.82 -3.07 -33.86
N SER A 416 9.66 -2.59 -33.43
CA SER A 416 8.35 -3.10 -33.86
C SER A 416 7.36 -1.95 -33.98
N THR A 417 6.43 -2.07 -34.89
CA THR A 417 5.25 -1.19 -35.02
C THR A 417 3.94 -1.94 -34.74
N ASP A 418 4.04 -3.20 -34.30
CA ASP A 418 2.90 -3.99 -33.87
C ASP A 418 2.62 -3.78 -32.37
N PRO A 419 1.52 -3.08 -32.00
CA PRO A 419 1.22 -2.79 -30.61
C PRO A 419 0.98 -4.05 -29.77
N ALA A 420 0.45 -5.13 -30.36
CA ALA A 420 0.20 -6.37 -29.63
C ALA A 420 1.51 -7.06 -29.22
N THR A 421 2.49 -7.09 -30.10
CA THR A 421 3.85 -7.59 -29.82
C THR A 421 4.52 -6.78 -28.71
N ILE A 422 4.49 -5.44 -28.81
CA ILE A 422 5.10 -4.56 -27.82
C ILE A 422 4.41 -4.70 -26.46
N LYS A 423 3.07 -4.80 -26.45
CA LYS A 423 2.29 -5.05 -25.22
C LYS A 423 2.69 -6.38 -24.56
N GLY A 424 2.89 -7.44 -25.36
CA GLY A 424 3.38 -8.73 -24.87
C GLY A 424 4.76 -8.61 -24.19
N TRP A 425 5.69 -7.86 -24.80
CA TRP A 425 7.00 -7.61 -24.18
C TRP A 425 6.90 -6.81 -22.89
N LEU A 426 6.06 -5.78 -22.86
CA LEU A 426 5.82 -4.97 -21.67
C LEU A 426 5.24 -5.81 -20.52
N ILE A 427 4.23 -6.63 -20.79
CA ILE A 427 3.61 -7.53 -19.80
C ILE A 427 4.65 -8.48 -19.21
N SER A 428 5.47 -9.10 -20.08
CA SER A 428 6.53 -10.01 -19.64
C SER A 428 7.60 -9.31 -18.83
N GLU A 429 8.06 -8.13 -19.29
CA GLU A 429 9.10 -7.39 -18.58
C GLU A 429 8.62 -6.88 -17.21
N ARG A 430 7.38 -6.34 -17.13
CA ARG A 430 6.80 -5.93 -15.85
C ARG A 430 6.69 -7.09 -14.88
N ARG A 431 6.29 -8.27 -15.34
CA ARG A 431 6.15 -9.46 -14.49
C ARG A 431 7.45 -9.84 -13.80
N VAL A 432 8.53 -10.01 -14.57
CA VAL A 432 9.83 -10.47 -14.03
C VAL A 432 10.57 -9.37 -13.26
N GLU A 433 10.36 -8.11 -13.65
CA GLU A 433 10.96 -6.96 -12.99
C GLU A 433 10.28 -6.68 -11.62
N LEU A 434 8.96 -6.71 -11.57
CA LEU A 434 8.14 -6.27 -10.44
C LEU A 434 7.50 -7.42 -9.64
N GLY A 435 7.87 -8.67 -9.92
CA GLY A 435 7.34 -9.82 -9.16
C GLY A 435 7.50 -9.63 -7.66
N PHE A 436 6.45 -9.94 -6.90
CA PHE A 436 6.35 -9.78 -5.44
C PHE A 436 6.48 -8.33 -4.92
N GLU A 437 6.02 -7.37 -5.72
CA GLU A 437 5.93 -5.96 -5.35
C GLU A 437 4.47 -5.45 -5.36
N ASN A 438 3.51 -6.32 -5.15
CA ASN A 438 2.06 -6.01 -5.06
C ASN A 438 1.48 -5.38 -6.34
N GLN A 439 1.98 -5.77 -7.54
CA GLN A 439 1.55 -5.18 -8.81
C GLN A 439 0.78 -6.15 -9.69
N ARG A 440 1.06 -7.46 -9.60
CA ARG A 440 0.64 -8.43 -10.64
C ARG A 440 -0.86 -8.49 -10.86
N MET A 441 -1.67 -8.72 -9.82
CA MET A 441 -3.12 -8.81 -9.96
C MET A 441 -3.73 -7.48 -10.42
N LEU A 442 -3.23 -6.35 -9.93
CA LEU A 442 -3.66 -5.03 -10.37
C LEU A 442 -3.41 -4.82 -11.86
N ASP A 443 -2.23 -5.20 -12.37
CA ASP A 443 -1.88 -5.14 -13.78
C ASP A 443 -2.79 -6.04 -14.63
N LEU A 444 -3.00 -7.28 -14.22
CA LEU A 444 -3.88 -8.22 -14.94
C LEU A 444 -5.32 -7.69 -15.04
N LYS A 445 -5.85 -7.11 -13.96
CA LYS A 445 -7.20 -6.53 -13.91
C LYS A 445 -7.31 -5.30 -14.81
N ARG A 446 -6.39 -4.32 -14.69
CA ARG A 446 -6.47 -3.10 -15.50
C ARG A 446 -6.23 -3.32 -17.00
N TRP A 447 -5.49 -4.36 -17.37
CA TRP A 447 -5.33 -4.80 -18.77
C TRP A 447 -6.51 -5.64 -19.27
N GLY A 448 -7.44 -6.05 -18.40
CA GLY A 448 -8.59 -6.86 -18.77
C GLY A 448 -8.27 -8.32 -19.09
N ILE A 449 -7.10 -8.81 -18.68
CA ILE A 449 -6.62 -10.18 -18.98
C ILE A 449 -6.64 -11.11 -17.76
N ALA A 450 -7.06 -10.63 -16.58
CA ALA A 450 -7.04 -11.40 -15.34
C ALA A 450 -7.76 -12.75 -15.48
N LYS A 451 -8.99 -12.76 -16.02
CA LYS A 451 -9.75 -14.00 -16.21
C LYS A 451 -9.03 -14.99 -17.11
N GLN A 452 -8.49 -14.53 -18.24
CA GLN A 452 -7.74 -15.37 -19.17
C GLN A 452 -6.52 -16.01 -18.53
N VAL A 453 -5.69 -15.18 -17.87
CA VAL A 453 -4.44 -15.62 -17.23
C VAL A 453 -4.73 -16.57 -16.07
N MET A 454 -5.64 -16.19 -15.16
CA MET A 454 -5.93 -17.01 -13.98
C MET A 454 -6.62 -18.33 -14.34
N THR A 455 -7.50 -18.35 -15.34
CA THR A 455 -8.09 -19.61 -15.83
C THR A 455 -7.04 -20.51 -16.46
N ALA A 456 -6.10 -19.96 -17.23
CA ALA A 456 -4.97 -20.72 -17.78
C ALA A 456 -4.06 -21.29 -16.69
N HIS A 457 -3.96 -20.59 -15.57
CA HIS A 457 -3.23 -21.03 -14.35
C HIS A 457 -4.06 -22.03 -13.50
N GLY A 458 -5.24 -22.45 -13.93
CA GLY A 458 -6.11 -23.40 -13.24
C GLY A 458 -6.92 -22.83 -12.08
N LYS A 459 -7.01 -21.49 -11.95
CA LYS A 459 -7.77 -20.82 -10.89
C LYS A 459 -9.22 -20.55 -11.29
N ASN A 460 -10.14 -20.57 -10.35
CA ASN A 460 -11.58 -20.35 -10.56
C ASN A 460 -11.92 -18.84 -10.64
N PHE A 461 -11.21 -18.08 -11.47
CA PHE A 461 -11.47 -16.66 -11.64
C PHE A 461 -12.77 -16.43 -12.44
N GLN A 462 -13.70 -15.67 -11.88
CA GLN A 462 -14.96 -15.26 -12.49
C GLN A 462 -15.00 -13.73 -12.65
N ASP A 463 -15.95 -13.21 -13.43
CA ASP A 463 -16.04 -11.77 -13.70
C ASP A 463 -16.25 -10.94 -12.43
N LYS A 464 -16.97 -11.46 -11.44
CA LYS A 464 -17.10 -10.81 -10.11
C LYS A 464 -15.75 -10.56 -9.42
N HIS A 465 -14.74 -11.41 -9.67
CA HIS A 465 -13.42 -11.29 -9.04
C HIS A 465 -12.57 -10.13 -9.60
N MET A 466 -13.09 -9.38 -10.58
CA MET A 466 -12.49 -8.10 -10.98
C MET A 466 -12.45 -7.09 -9.83
N LEU A 467 -13.41 -7.17 -8.91
CA LEU A 467 -13.42 -6.44 -7.65
C LEU A 467 -13.53 -7.42 -6.48
N TYR A 468 -13.04 -7.04 -5.33
CA TYR A 468 -13.28 -7.79 -4.10
C TYR A 468 -14.64 -7.42 -3.50
N PRO A 469 -15.25 -8.32 -2.71
CA PRO A 469 -16.50 -8.01 -2.02
C PRO A 469 -16.29 -6.94 -0.95
N ILE A 470 -17.29 -6.10 -0.77
CA ILE A 470 -17.37 -5.24 0.42
C ILE A 470 -17.50 -6.15 1.65
N PRO A 471 -16.69 -5.97 2.70
CA PRO A 471 -16.73 -6.85 3.88
C PRO A 471 -18.11 -6.93 4.51
N GLN A 472 -18.55 -8.13 4.86
CA GLN A 472 -19.89 -8.34 5.42
C GLN A 472 -20.06 -7.60 6.75
N SER A 473 -19.03 -7.57 7.59
CA SER A 473 -19.06 -6.83 8.87
C SER A 473 -19.34 -5.34 8.70
N GLU A 474 -18.81 -4.72 7.64
CA GLU A 474 -19.02 -3.30 7.35
C GLU A 474 -20.45 -3.04 6.83
N ARG A 475 -20.97 -3.95 6.02
CA ARG A 475 -22.34 -3.90 5.52
C ARG A 475 -23.34 -4.04 6.66
N ASP A 476 -23.09 -4.96 7.58
CA ASP A 476 -23.95 -5.17 8.77
C ASP A 476 -23.89 -3.94 9.69
N ALA A 477 -22.71 -3.36 9.91
CA ALA A 477 -22.54 -2.15 10.72
C ALA A 477 -23.23 -0.93 10.11
N SER A 478 -23.36 -0.86 8.77
CA SER A 478 -24.05 0.22 8.05
C SER A 478 -25.56 0.04 7.97
N ALA A 479 -26.14 -0.94 8.63
CA ALA A 479 -27.56 -1.31 8.51
C ALA A 479 -28.02 -1.55 7.04
N GLY A 480 -27.10 -1.97 6.17
CA GLY A 480 -27.35 -2.30 4.78
C GLY A 480 -27.29 -1.12 3.80
N THR A 481 -26.95 0.09 4.24
CA THR A 481 -26.75 1.25 3.34
C THR A 481 -25.51 1.05 2.46
N LEU A 482 -24.49 0.34 2.96
CA LEU A 482 -23.30 -0.03 2.21
C LEU A 482 -23.61 -1.25 1.31
N THR A 483 -23.86 -1.00 0.03
CA THR A 483 -24.23 -2.02 -0.95
C THR A 483 -23.04 -2.93 -1.31
N GLN A 484 -23.32 -4.12 -1.86
CA GLN A 484 -22.30 -5.08 -2.27
C GLN A 484 -21.89 -4.89 -3.73
N ASN A 485 -20.70 -5.37 -4.11
CA ASN A 485 -20.29 -5.55 -5.49
C ASN A 485 -21.07 -6.71 -6.15
N ASP A 486 -21.33 -6.59 -7.43
CA ASP A 486 -22.10 -7.56 -8.20
C ASP A 486 -21.50 -8.98 -8.11
N GLY A 487 -22.35 -9.96 -7.90
CA GLY A 487 -22.00 -11.38 -7.84
C GLY A 487 -21.58 -11.90 -6.45
N TYR A 488 -21.63 -11.05 -5.39
CA TYR A 488 -21.35 -11.45 -4.01
C TYR A 488 -22.56 -11.39 -3.10
#